data_c46dc3597655d089930633da8ab90013
#
_entry.id   c46dc3597655d089930633da8ab90013
#
_cell.length_a   1.000
_cell.length_b   1.000
_cell.length_c   1.000
_cell.angle_alpha   90.00
_cell.angle_beta   90.00
_cell.angle_gamma   90.00
#
_symmetry.space_group_name_H-M   'P 1'
#
loop_
_entity.id
_entity.type
_entity.pdbx_description
1 polymer ?
#
loop_
_entity_poly.entity_id
_entity_poly.type
_entity_poly.pdbx_seq_one_letter_code
_entity_poly.pdbx_strand_id
1 'polypeptide(L)'
;MNVLGIETSCDETSAAVVRDGTSVLSNVVFTQIAQHRPYGGVVPEIASRSHVEEIAGIVRQAVDDAKLDWPRIDSVAVTYGPGLASSLLVGLSAAKALALRLGKPLLGVNHVEAHLYSLFLGQDAPVPETVAPMLVLMVSGGHTGLVRIDRVGSYRILGQTLDDAAGEALDKGANLLKLGYPGGPAIEKSAAGGDPAYVKFPRGNRHHVAGELAGELDRDLCFSFSGLKTSLLYYLKDNPDVLENGRLKDVAASYQEAVFDALLLRLKRAVDRHPVAAVGCVGGVARNRRLRDKLERLAGERGLRLVLARPEFCTDNAAMIAALAGAPGSLVRKGDSNIDVQPDLVLGLP
;
A
#
# COMPACT_ATOMS: atom_id res chain seq x y z
N MET A 1 21.90 12.48 7.60
CA MET A 1 21.39 11.58 8.67
C MET A 1 21.06 10.23 8.07
N ASN A 2 21.64 9.13 8.59
CA ASN A 2 21.37 7.77 8.15
C ASN A 2 20.31 7.14 9.10
N VAL A 3 19.16 6.81 8.57
CA VAL A 3 18.06 6.19 9.33
C VAL A 3 17.98 4.71 8.97
N LEU A 4 18.00 3.84 9.97
CA LEU A 4 17.68 2.42 9.82
C LEU A 4 16.18 2.25 10.04
N GLY A 5 15.45 1.86 9.00
CA GLY A 5 14.02 1.56 9.06
C GLY A 5 13.76 0.08 9.26
N ILE A 6 12.68 -0.24 9.96
CA ILE A 6 12.17 -1.61 10.17
C ILE A 6 10.67 -1.63 9.88
N GLU A 7 10.22 -2.60 9.07
CA GLU A 7 8.82 -2.80 8.69
C GLU A 7 8.42 -4.25 8.93
N THR A 8 7.35 -4.46 9.72
CA THR A 8 6.77 -5.77 10.02
C THR A 8 5.26 -5.70 10.21
N SER A 9 4.56 -4.75 9.61
CA SER A 9 3.13 -4.52 9.90
C SER A 9 2.19 -5.61 9.38
N CYS A 10 2.60 -6.38 8.37
CA CYS A 10 1.76 -7.41 7.73
C CYS A 10 2.53 -8.72 7.47
N ASP A 11 2.88 -9.01 6.23
CA ASP A 11 3.53 -10.26 5.81
C ASP A 11 4.89 -10.07 5.13
N GLU A 12 5.44 -8.86 5.17
CA GLU A 12 6.82 -8.55 4.80
C GLU A 12 7.67 -8.23 6.04
N THR A 13 8.83 -8.89 6.16
CA THR A 13 9.90 -8.48 7.08
C THR A 13 10.90 -7.66 6.29
N SER A 14 11.05 -6.39 6.61
CA SER A 14 11.96 -5.52 5.87
C SER A 14 12.82 -4.65 6.79
N ALA A 15 14.06 -4.41 6.34
CA ALA A 15 14.93 -3.39 6.90
C ALA A 15 15.63 -2.61 5.78
N ALA A 16 15.85 -1.32 6.01
CA ALA A 16 16.45 -0.43 5.02
C ALA A 16 17.29 0.64 5.70
N VAL A 17 18.32 1.14 5.01
CA VAL A 17 19.02 2.34 5.41
C VAL A 17 18.79 3.42 4.38
N VAL A 18 18.26 4.56 4.85
CA VAL A 18 18.02 5.73 4.01
C VAL A 18 18.80 6.92 4.56
N ARG A 19 19.46 7.65 3.66
CA ARG A 19 20.18 8.87 3.98
C ARG A 19 19.35 10.09 3.60
N ASP A 20 19.27 11.04 4.55
CA ASP A 20 18.64 12.35 4.37
C ASP A 20 17.21 12.29 3.81
N GLY A 21 16.45 11.25 4.20
CA GLY A 21 15.03 11.07 3.85
C GLY A 21 14.74 10.68 2.40
N THR A 22 15.74 10.61 1.51
CA THR A 22 15.52 10.39 0.08
C THR A 22 16.46 9.37 -0.56
N SER A 23 17.72 9.30 -0.12
CA SER A 23 18.73 8.42 -0.71
C SER A 23 18.69 7.03 -0.08
N VAL A 24 18.10 6.07 -0.77
CA VAL A 24 18.02 4.66 -0.34
C VAL A 24 19.38 4.01 -0.55
N LEU A 25 20.08 3.67 0.56
CA LEU A 25 21.36 2.99 0.53
C LEU A 25 21.20 1.48 0.49
N SER A 26 20.17 0.95 1.15
CA SER A 26 19.77 -0.44 1.11
C SER A 26 18.27 -0.58 1.37
N ASN A 27 17.66 -1.64 0.85
CA ASN A 27 16.28 -2.02 1.15
C ASN A 27 16.15 -3.54 0.98
N VAL A 28 16.16 -4.25 2.10
CA VAL A 28 16.07 -5.72 2.14
C VAL A 28 14.65 -6.09 2.54
N VAL A 29 14.00 -6.92 1.72
CA VAL A 29 12.62 -7.37 1.94
C VAL A 29 12.56 -8.87 1.87
N PHE A 30 12.06 -9.50 2.91
CA PHE A 30 11.67 -10.89 2.95
C PHE A 30 10.14 -10.99 2.91
N THR A 31 9.59 -11.64 1.88
CA THR A 31 8.14 -11.80 1.73
C THR A 31 7.69 -13.20 2.13
N GLN A 32 6.58 -13.27 2.84
CA GLN A 32 5.97 -14.51 3.33
C GLN A 32 4.88 -15.05 2.39
N ILE A 33 4.79 -14.56 1.15
CA ILE A 33 3.77 -14.98 0.16
C ILE A 33 3.71 -16.51 0.01
N ALA A 34 4.86 -17.20 -0.01
CA ALA A 34 4.92 -18.65 -0.15
C ALA A 34 4.29 -19.37 1.06
N GLN A 35 4.44 -18.83 2.25
CA GLN A 35 3.91 -19.39 3.50
C GLN A 35 2.40 -19.18 3.61
N HIS A 36 1.87 -18.05 3.10
CA HIS A 36 0.45 -17.70 3.15
C HIS A 36 -0.36 -18.25 1.97
N ARG A 37 0.32 -18.63 0.87
CA ARG A 37 -0.34 -19.17 -0.34
C ARG A 37 -1.31 -20.33 -0.07
N PRO A 38 -0.99 -21.33 0.78
CA PRO A 38 -1.90 -22.45 1.06
C PRO A 38 -3.23 -22.01 1.71
N TYR A 39 -3.23 -20.84 2.37
CA TYR A 39 -4.39 -20.30 3.09
C TYR A 39 -5.20 -19.29 2.25
N GLY A 40 -4.64 -18.86 1.10
CA GLY A 40 -5.29 -17.88 0.21
C GLY A 40 -5.33 -16.45 0.77
N GLY A 41 -4.51 -16.15 1.79
CA GLY A 41 -4.41 -14.84 2.43
C GLY A 41 -3.53 -14.87 3.67
N VAL A 42 -3.27 -13.73 4.27
CA VAL A 42 -2.37 -13.61 5.42
C VAL A 42 -2.98 -14.24 6.68
N VAL A 43 -2.18 -15.07 7.37
CA VAL A 43 -2.50 -15.66 8.67
C VAL A 43 -1.64 -15.00 9.74
N PRO A 44 -2.21 -14.20 10.65
CA PRO A 44 -1.45 -13.34 11.56
C PRO A 44 -0.43 -14.08 12.44
N GLU A 45 -0.78 -15.30 12.90
CA GLU A 45 0.13 -16.10 13.73
C GLU A 45 1.34 -16.62 12.94
N ILE A 46 1.15 -17.02 11.69
CA ILE A 46 2.25 -17.42 10.80
C ILE A 46 3.13 -16.21 10.53
N ALA A 47 2.52 -15.05 10.24
CA ALA A 47 3.25 -13.82 9.96
C ALA A 47 4.17 -13.44 11.12
N SER A 48 3.65 -13.38 12.35
CA SER A 48 4.43 -12.98 13.51
C SER A 48 5.59 -13.94 13.82
N ARG A 49 5.40 -15.25 13.66
CA ARG A 49 6.48 -16.24 13.84
C ARG A 49 7.59 -16.07 12.81
N SER A 50 7.23 -15.88 11.55
CA SER A 50 8.20 -15.66 10.48
C SER A 50 8.99 -14.36 10.68
N HIS A 51 8.35 -13.29 11.16
CA HIS A 51 9.08 -12.06 11.51
C HIS A 51 10.15 -12.31 12.57
N VAL A 52 9.85 -13.09 13.62
CA VAL A 52 10.83 -13.40 14.68
C VAL A 52 12.04 -14.16 14.13
N GLU A 53 11.82 -15.07 13.20
CA GLU A 53 12.89 -15.88 12.60
C GLU A 53 13.81 -15.02 11.71
N GLU A 54 13.24 -14.09 10.94
CA GLU A 54 13.95 -13.39 9.85
C GLU A 54 14.54 -12.04 10.26
N ILE A 55 13.95 -11.32 11.23
CA ILE A 55 14.23 -9.91 11.48
C ILE A 55 15.71 -9.61 11.77
N ALA A 56 16.39 -10.47 12.53
CA ALA A 56 17.80 -10.25 12.89
C ALA A 56 18.73 -10.34 11.68
N GLY A 57 18.47 -11.32 10.79
CA GLY A 57 19.20 -11.49 9.53
C GLY A 57 18.98 -10.31 8.58
N ILE A 58 17.72 -9.93 8.38
CA ILE A 58 17.31 -8.86 7.48
C ILE A 58 17.87 -7.50 7.92
N VAL A 59 17.83 -7.19 9.22
CA VAL A 59 18.39 -5.95 9.76
C VAL A 59 19.92 -5.89 9.58
N ARG A 60 20.61 -6.98 9.85
CA ARG A 60 22.07 -7.05 9.62
C ARG A 60 22.40 -6.85 8.14
N GLN A 61 21.74 -7.58 7.27
CA GLN A 61 21.95 -7.49 5.82
C GLN A 61 21.71 -6.04 5.33
N ALA A 62 20.68 -5.35 5.81
CA ALA A 62 20.41 -3.98 5.40
C ALA A 62 21.53 -3.01 5.75
N VAL A 63 22.19 -3.16 6.90
CA VAL A 63 23.35 -2.34 7.29
C VAL A 63 24.58 -2.69 6.46
N ASP A 64 24.83 -3.99 6.22
CA ASP A 64 25.95 -4.48 5.41
C ASP A 64 25.81 -4.02 3.95
N ASP A 65 24.62 -4.13 3.35
CA ASP A 65 24.33 -3.68 1.98
C ASP A 65 24.46 -2.15 1.82
N ALA A 66 24.15 -1.38 2.88
CA ALA A 66 24.36 0.06 2.92
C ALA A 66 25.84 0.44 3.00
N LYS A 67 26.75 -0.55 3.22
CA LYS A 67 28.20 -0.35 3.42
C LYS A 67 28.49 0.63 4.55
N LEU A 68 27.75 0.51 5.64
CA LEU A 68 27.89 1.33 6.84
C LEU A 68 28.24 0.46 8.05
N ASP A 69 28.99 1.04 8.97
CA ASP A 69 29.17 0.49 10.31
C ASP A 69 28.02 0.94 11.23
N TRP A 70 27.65 0.12 12.21
CA TRP A 70 26.57 0.40 13.17
C TRP A 70 26.64 1.79 13.81
N PRO A 71 27.83 2.32 14.22
CA PRO A 71 27.92 3.68 14.79
C PRO A 71 27.49 4.80 13.82
N ARG A 72 27.50 4.53 12.50
CA ARG A 72 27.10 5.48 11.45
C ARG A 72 25.57 5.57 11.28
N ILE A 73 24.81 4.72 11.94
CA ILE A 73 23.35 4.84 12.03
C ILE A 73 23.03 5.95 13.05
N ASP A 74 22.24 6.93 12.63
CA ASP A 74 21.89 8.10 13.45
C ASP A 74 20.59 7.92 14.23
N SER A 75 19.65 7.11 13.71
CA SER A 75 18.38 6.78 14.35
C SER A 75 17.83 5.45 13.86
N VAL A 76 16.96 4.83 14.66
CA VAL A 76 16.20 3.64 14.31
C VAL A 76 14.73 4.03 14.16
N ALA A 77 14.14 3.77 13.00
CA ALA A 77 12.73 4.00 12.72
C ALA A 77 11.99 2.67 12.59
N VAL A 78 10.75 2.62 13.04
CA VAL A 78 9.95 1.39 12.99
C VAL A 78 8.48 1.72 12.81
N THR A 79 7.78 0.90 12.04
CA THR A 79 6.33 0.94 11.99
C THR A 79 5.74 0.52 13.33
N TYR A 80 4.94 1.39 13.96
CA TYR A 80 4.24 1.05 15.18
C TYR A 80 2.72 0.94 15.00
N GLY A 81 2.22 1.24 13.79
CA GLY A 81 0.82 1.13 13.36
C GLY A 81 0.54 1.87 12.06
N PRO A 82 -0.64 1.62 11.46
CA PRO A 82 -1.48 0.46 11.72
C PRO A 82 -0.88 -0.86 11.21
N GLY A 83 -1.50 -1.99 11.61
CA GLY A 83 -1.08 -3.33 11.16
C GLY A 83 -1.47 -4.45 12.13
N LEU A 84 -0.99 -5.66 11.84
CA LEU A 84 -1.22 -6.82 12.70
C LEU A 84 -0.49 -6.65 14.04
N ALA A 85 -1.22 -6.66 15.16
CA ALA A 85 -0.67 -6.34 16.48
C ALA A 85 0.57 -7.19 16.84
N SER A 86 0.52 -8.51 16.62
CA SER A 86 1.63 -9.42 16.90
C SER A 86 2.84 -9.18 15.98
N SER A 87 2.61 -8.85 14.72
CA SER A 87 3.65 -8.53 13.74
C SER A 87 4.33 -7.20 14.07
N LEU A 88 3.57 -6.16 14.35
CA LEU A 88 4.08 -4.86 14.80
C LEU A 88 4.94 -4.98 16.06
N LEU A 89 4.52 -5.84 17.02
CA LEU A 89 5.24 -6.04 18.27
C LEU A 89 6.65 -6.62 18.05
N VAL A 90 6.83 -7.48 17.06
CA VAL A 90 8.16 -8.04 16.71
C VAL A 90 9.09 -6.93 16.24
N GLY A 91 8.66 -6.13 15.26
CA GLY A 91 9.44 -5.01 14.73
C GLY A 91 9.77 -3.98 15.79
N LEU A 92 8.77 -3.57 16.57
CA LEU A 92 8.95 -2.58 17.62
C LEU A 92 9.91 -3.07 18.72
N SER A 93 9.83 -4.34 19.12
CA SER A 93 10.74 -4.91 20.13
C SER A 93 12.19 -4.95 19.62
N ALA A 94 12.39 -5.36 18.37
CA ALA A 94 13.71 -5.35 17.72
C ALA A 94 14.27 -3.92 17.62
N ALA A 95 13.45 -2.96 17.20
CA ALA A 95 13.85 -1.56 17.10
C ALA A 95 14.21 -0.94 18.44
N LYS A 96 13.44 -1.21 19.49
CA LYS A 96 13.75 -0.79 20.87
C LYS A 96 15.10 -1.33 21.34
N ALA A 97 15.34 -2.63 21.15
CA ALA A 97 16.60 -3.27 21.54
C ALA A 97 17.80 -2.67 20.80
N LEU A 98 17.65 -2.42 19.49
CA LEU A 98 18.68 -1.81 18.66
C LEU A 98 18.95 -0.35 19.06
N ALA A 99 17.92 0.46 19.22
CA ALA A 99 18.03 1.85 19.62
C ALA A 99 18.76 1.98 20.97
N LEU A 100 18.37 1.14 21.95
CA LEU A 100 19.02 1.08 23.27
C LEU A 100 20.48 0.64 23.15
N ARG A 101 20.78 -0.42 22.40
CA ARG A 101 22.14 -0.95 22.23
C ARG A 101 23.08 0.04 21.54
N LEU A 102 22.55 0.82 20.59
CA LEU A 102 23.32 1.80 19.83
C LEU A 102 23.35 3.16 20.51
N GLY A 103 22.56 3.41 21.54
CA GLY A 103 22.39 4.74 22.16
C GLY A 103 21.81 5.76 21.18
N LYS A 104 20.89 5.34 20.28
CA LYS A 104 20.30 6.18 19.23
C LYS A 104 18.81 6.42 19.44
N PRO A 105 18.26 7.53 18.92
CA PRO A 105 16.84 7.79 18.97
C PRO A 105 16.02 6.69 18.30
N LEU A 106 14.88 6.31 18.91
CA LEU A 106 13.84 5.49 18.33
C LEU A 106 12.76 6.40 17.74
N LEU A 107 12.30 6.11 16.53
CA LEU A 107 11.30 6.87 15.81
C LEU A 107 10.14 5.94 15.40
N GLY A 108 8.94 6.20 15.94
CA GLY A 108 7.72 5.50 15.55
C GLY A 108 7.11 6.12 14.29
N VAL A 109 6.80 5.31 13.30
CA VAL A 109 6.31 5.73 11.99
C VAL A 109 4.95 5.13 11.71
N ASN A 110 4.02 5.94 11.20
CA ASN A 110 2.74 5.48 10.70
C ASN A 110 2.93 4.82 9.32
N HIS A 111 2.52 3.55 9.19
CA HIS A 111 2.64 2.75 7.97
C HIS A 111 1.95 3.39 6.76
N VAL A 112 0.76 3.94 6.95
CA VAL A 112 -0.02 4.57 5.88
C VAL A 112 0.65 5.85 5.40
N GLU A 113 1.16 6.67 6.32
CA GLU A 113 1.94 7.87 5.99
C GLU A 113 3.21 7.51 5.20
N ALA A 114 3.89 6.44 5.60
CA ALA A 114 5.08 5.96 4.90
C ALA A 114 4.77 5.51 3.46
N HIS A 115 3.66 4.83 3.24
CA HIS A 115 3.20 4.54 1.88
C HIS A 115 2.97 5.79 1.05
N LEU A 116 2.33 6.83 1.60
CA LEU A 116 2.16 8.10 0.89
C LEU A 116 3.52 8.74 0.57
N TYR A 117 4.48 8.66 1.50
CA TYR A 117 5.82 9.21 1.29
C TYR A 117 6.63 8.43 0.25
N SER A 118 6.28 7.18 -0.06
CA SER A 118 6.95 6.38 -1.11
C SER A 118 6.95 7.03 -2.49
N LEU A 119 6.04 7.98 -2.75
CA LEU A 119 6.00 8.81 -3.96
C LEU A 119 7.25 9.69 -4.14
N PHE A 120 7.95 9.97 -3.06
CA PHE A 120 9.09 10.88 -2.98
C PHE A 120 10.42 10.15 -2.82
N LEU A 121 10.43 8.82 -3.06
CA LEU A 121 11.62 7.98 -2.96
C LEU A 121 12.27 7.73 -4.32
N GLY A 122 13.59 7.84 -4.34
CA GLY A 122 14.43 7.57 -5.50
C GLY A 122 14.97 8.82 -6.17
N GLN A 123 16.00 8.65 -7.02
CA GLN A 123 16.76 9.77 -7.60
C GLN A 123 15.93 10.76 -8.44
N ASP A 124 14.89 10.25 -9.14
CA ASP A 124 14.04 11.07 -10.01
C ASP A 124 12.69 11.42 -9.34
N ALA A 125 12.55 11.13 -8.04
CA ALA A 125 11.33 11.44 -7.33
C ALA A 125 11.16 12.97 -7.17
N PRO A 126 9.92 13.47 -7.27
CA PRO A 126 9.69 14.90 -7.08
C PRO A 126 9.92 15.30 -5.63
N VAL A 127 10.36 16.52 -5.43
CA VAL A 127 10.34 17.16 -4.10
C VAL A 127 8.87 17.40 -3.72
N PRO A 128 8.42 17.02 -2.50
CA PRO A 128 7.02 17.12 -2.09
C PRO A 128 6.37 18.49 -2.36
N GLU A 129 7.09 19.57 -2.06
CA GLU A 129 6.63 20.96 -2.22
C GLU A 129 6.38 21.36 -3.68
N THR A 130 6.94 20.64 -4.64
CA THR A 130 6.76 20.92 -6.08
C THR A 130 5.52 20.31 -6.68
N VAL A 131 4.85 19.41 -5.95
CA VAL A 131 3.67 18.67 -6.41
C VAL A 131 2.47 18.81 -5.49
N ALA A 132 2.67 19.28 -4.27
CA ALA A 132 1.57 19.57 -3.35
C ALA A 132 0.87 20.91 -3.71
N PRO A 133 -0.45 21.04 -3.47
CA PRO A 133 -1.35 20.00 -2.98
C PRO A 133 -1.62 18.92 -4.04
N MET A 134 -1.73 17.68 -3.60
CA MET A 134 -1.98 16.55 -4.50
C MET A 134 -3.05 15.59 -3.96
N LEU A 135 -3.66 14.79 -4.84
CA LEU A 135 -4.54 13.69 -4.48
C LEU A 135 -3.80 12.36 -4.70
N VAL A 136 -3.83 11.51 -3.70
CA VAL A 136 -3.19 10.20 -3.76
C VAL A 136 -4.22 9.09 -3.61
N LEU A 137 -4.25 8.21 -4.59
CA LEU A 137 -4.98 6.97 -4.53
C LEU A 137 -4.09 5.91 -3.86
N MET A 138 -4.47 5.50 -2.66
CA MET A 138 -3.82 4.43 -1.92
C MET A 138 -4.54 3.12 -2.18
N VAL A 139 -3.85 2.11 -2.74
CA VAL A 139 -4.45 0.83 -3.15
C VAL A 139 -3.52 -0.33 -2.82
N SER A 140 -3.87 -1.09 -1.79
CA SER A 140 -3.13 -2.28 -1.35
C SER A 140 -4.08 -3.45 -1.08
N GLY A 141 -3.56 -4.53 -0.54
CA GLY A 141 -4.35 -5.68 -0.07
C GLY A 141 -5.30 -5.31 1.05
N GLY A 142 -4.85 -4.53 2.03
CA GLY A 142 -5.64 -4.14 3.21
C GLY A 142 -6.26 -2.74 3.14
N HIS A 143 -5.75 -1.84 2.30
CA HIS A 143 -6.18 -0.45 2.28
C HIS A 143 -6.61 0.01 0.90
N THR A 144 -7.73 0.72 0.83
CA THR A 144 -8.13 1.51 -0.34
C THR A 144 -8.69 2.82 0.12
N GLY A 145 -8.04 3.90 -0.30
CA GLY A 145 -8.41 5.25 0.13
C GLY A 145 -7.97 6.33 -0.85
N LEU A 146 -8.57 7.47 -0.69
CA LEU A 146 -8.26 8.69 -1.41
C LEU A 146 -7.84 9.75 -0.41
N VAL A 147 -6.59 10.16 -0.50
CA VAL A 147 -5.95 11.08 0.46
C VAL A 147 -5.54 12.36 -0.26
N ARG A 148 -5.87 13.49 0.32
CA ARG A 148 -5.29 14.78 -0.07
C ARG A 148 -4.06 15.06 0.77
N ILE A 149 -2.96 15.37 0.12
CA ILE A 149 -1.71 15.82 0.74
C ILE A 149 -1.55 17.31 0.44
N ASP A 150 -1.65 18.14 1.46
CA ASP A 150 -1.37 19.57 1.34
C ASP A 150 0.13 19.86 1.52
N ARG A 151 0.82 19.07 2.34
CA ARG A 151 2.27 19.00 2.55
C ARG A 151 2.59 17.73 3.34
N VAL A 152 3.86 17.34 3.45
CA VAL A 152 4.27 16.26 4.36
C VAL A 152 3.79 16.58 5.78
N GLY A 153 3.18 15.62 6.45
CA GLY A 153 2.56 15.78 7.78
C GLY A 153 1.16 16.43 7.77
N SER A 154 0.62 16.77 6.61
CA SER A 154 -0.74 17.35 6.51
C SER A 154 -1.57 16.57 5.51
N TYR A 155 -2.37 15.65 6.03
CA TYR A 155 -3.16 14.69 5.26
C TYR A 155 -4.64 14.82 5.58
N ARG A 156 -5.48 14.65 4.56
CA ARG A 156 -6.93 14.56 4.73
C ARG A 156 -7.46 13.38 3.93
N ILE A 157 -8.07 12.42 4.61
CA ILE A 157 -8.76 11.30 3.97
C ILE A 157 -10.07 11.83 3.42
N LEU A 158 -10.25 11.77 2.11
CA LEU A 158 -11.46 12.21 1.41
C LEU A 158 -12.48 11.08 1.25
N GLY A 159 -12.00 9.85 1.11
CA GLY A 159 -12.81 8.66 0.98
C GLY A 159 -11.98 7.41 1.21
N GLN A 160 -12.62 6.33 1.63
CA GLN A 160 -12.01 5.03 1.85
C GLN A 160 -12.95 3.92 1.45
N THR A 161 -12.45 2.68 1.40
CA THR A 161 -13.35 1.54 1.18
C THR A 161 -14.25 1.33 2.40
N LEU A 162 -15.48 0.91 2.11
CA LEU A 162 -16.53 0.64 3.11
C LEU A 162 -16.72 -0.86 3.33
N ASP A 163 -16.01 -1.67 2.53
CA ASP A 163 -16.02 -3.13 2.60
C ASP A 163 -14.63 -3.66 2.22
N ASP A 164 -14.52 -4.50 1.21
CA ASP A 164 -13.24 -5.06 0.76
C ASP A 164 -12.30 -3.95 0.24
N ALA A 165 -10.99 -4.10 0.43
CA ALA A 165 -10.00 -3.30 -0.29
C ALA A 165 -9.90 -3.76 -1.76
N ALA A 166 -9.37 -2.89 -2.63
CA ALA A 166 -9.23 -3.22 -4.07
C ALA A 166 -8.31 -4.42 -4.31
N GLY A 167 -7.22 -4.55 -3.55
CA GLY A 167 -6.33 -5.70 -3.62
C GLY A 167 -7.02 -6.97 -3.15
N GLU A 168 -7.75 -6.92 -2.04
CA GLU A 168 -8.56 -8.03 -1.54
C GLU A 168 -9.64 -8.45 -2.56
N ALA A 169 -10.27 -7.49 -3.24
CA ALA A 169 -11.22 -7.79 -4.30
C ALA A 169 -10.55 -8.53 -5.47
N LEU A 170 -9.32 -8.14 -5.84
CA LEU A 170 -8.53 -8.85 -6.85
C LEU A 170 -8.15 -10.26 -6.38
N ASP A 171 -7.75 -10.44 -5.12
CA ASP A 171 -7.41 -11.76 -4.56
C ASP A 171 -8.64 -12.69 -4.53
N LYS A 172 -9.79 -12.19 -4.08
CA LYS A 172 -11.06 -12.93 -4.10
C LYS A 172 -11.49 -13.29 -5.53
N GLY A 173 -11.29 -12.37 -6.49
CA GLY A 173 -11.56 -12.62 -7.91
C GLY A 173 -10.64 -13.69 -8.49
N ALA A 174 -9.34 -13.60 -8.21
CA ALA A 174 -8.37 -14.60 -8.65
C ALA A 174 -8.67 -16.00 -8.12
N ASN A 175 -9.10 -16.09 -6.85
CA ASN A 175 -9.50 -17.37 -6.26
C ASN A 175 -10.71 -17.98 -6.99
N LEU A 176 -11.75 -17.20 -7.28
CA LEU A 176 -12.91 -17.64 -8.06
C LEU A 176 -12.52 -18.08 -9.48
N LEU A 177 -11.56 -17.40 -10.11
CA LEU A 177 -11.04 -17.72 -11.43
C LEU A 177 -9.97 -18.84 -11.40
N LYS A 178 -9.66 -19.41 -10.23
CA LYS A 178 -8.64 -20.45 -10.02
C LYS A 178 -7.22 -20.04 -10.47
N LEU A 179 -6.89 -18.76 -10.35
CA LEU A 179 -5.61 -18.19 -10.80
C LEU A 179 -4.51 -18.23 -9.73
N GLY A 180 -4.88 -18.49 -8.46
CA GLY A 180 -3.94 -18.57 -7.34
C GLY A 180 -3.73 -17.23 -6.62
N TYR A 181 -2.71 -17.21 -5.74
CA TYR A 181 -2.35 -16.08 -4.86
C TYR A 181 -0.87 -15.70 -5.06
N PRO A 182 -0.52 -14.39 -5.03
CA PRO A 182 -1.38 -13.21 -4.87
C PRO A 182 -2.22 -12.91 -6.12
N GLY A 183 -3.48 -12.52 -5.90
CA GLY A 183 -4.48 -12.42 -6.96
C GLY A 183 -4.28 -11.25 -7.92
N GLY A 184 -3.81 -10.10 -7.43
CA GLY A 184 -3.56 -8.93 -8.29
C GLY A 184 -2.65 -9.26 -9.48
N PRO A 185 -1.41 -9.74 -9.26
CA PRO A 185 -0.51 -10.17 -10.33
C PRO A 185 -1.05 -11.33 -11.18
N ALA A 186 -1.78 -12.27 -10.56
CA ALA A 186 -2.36 -13.41 -11.26
C ALA A 186 -3.45 -12.98 -12.26
N ILE A 187 -4.33 -12.05 -11.83
CA ILE A 187 -5.35 -11.46 -12.71
C ILE A 187 -4.68 -10.65 -13.82
N GLU A 188 -3.69 -9.80 -13.51
CA GLU A 188 -2.98 -9.00 -14.51
C GLU A 188 -2.37 -9.88 -15.62
N LYS A 189 -1.70 -10.97 -15.21
CA LYS A 189 -1.13 -11.94 -16.14
C LYS A 189 -2.19 -12.62 -17.00
N SER A 190 -3.29 -13.05 -16.40
CA SER A 190 -4.38 -13.73 -17.12
C SER A 190 -5.15 -12.78 -18.04
N ALA A 191 -5.31 -11.52 -17.68
CA ALA A 191 -6.00 -10.49 -18.42
C ALA A 191 -5.25 -10.03 -19.68
N ALA A 192 -3.98 -10.40 -19.82
CA ALA A 192 -3.16 -9.97 -20.95
C ALA A 192 -3.74 -10.43 -22.29
N GLY A 193 -4.03 -9.46 -23.18
CA GLY A 193 -4.66 -9.70 -24.48
C GLY A 193 -6.14 -10.11 -24.42
N GLY A 194 -6.78 -10.00 -23.25
CA GLY A 194 -8.23 -10.20 -23.08
C GLY A 194 -9.04 -8.94 -23.39
N ASP A 195 -10.33 -9.13 -23.70
CA ASP A 195 -11.28 -8.04 -23.92
C ASP A 195 -11.81 -7.49 -22.58
N PRO A 196 -11.51 -6.23 -22.18
CA PRO A 196 -11.98 -5.64 -20.95
C PRO A 196 -13.48 -5.29 -20.97
N ALA A 197 -14.15 -5.40 -22.10
CA ALA A 197 -15.59 -5.14 -22.28
C ALA A 197 -16.42 -6.41 -22.40
N TYR A 198 -15.80 -7.60 -22.34
CA TYR A 198 -16.47 -8.89 -22.53
C TYR A 198 -17.60 -9.15 -21.51
N VAL A 199 -17.36 -8.80 -20.24
CA VAL A 199 -18.38 -8.89 -19.19
C VAL A 199 -18.58 -7.53 -18.53
N LYS A 200 -19.84 -7.10 -18.38
CA LYS A 200 -20.20 -5.86 -17.70
C LYS A 200 -20.32 -6.06 -16.19
N PHE A 201 -19.20 -6.05 -15.48
CA PHE A 201 -19.21 -6.05 -14.02
C PHE A 201 -19.60 -4.69 -13.43
N PRO A 202 -20.19 -4.63 -12.21
CA PRO A 202 -20.54 -3.38 -11.55
C PRO A 202 -19.28 -2.56 -11.21
N ARG A 203 -19.38 -1.22 -11.19
CA ARG A 203 -18.30 -0.29 -10.85
C ARG A 203 -18.47 0.32 -9.45
N GLY A 204 -18.95 -0.47 -8.50
CA GLY A 204 -19.23 0.00 -7.14
C GLY A 204 -20.44 0.96 -7.12
N ASN A 205 -21.67 0.43 -6.97
CA ASN A 205 -22.87 1.23 -6.96
C ASN A 205 -23.09 1.92 -5.60
N ARG A 206 -23.63 3.15 -5.65
CA ARG A 206 -23.90 4.04 -4.50
C ARG A 206 -24.95 3.50 -3.53
N HIS A 207 -25.73 2.47 -3.90
CA HIS A 207 -27.01 2.15 -3.26
C HIS A 207 -26.93 1.26 -2.03
N HIS A 208 -25.76 0.76 -1.63
CA HIS A 208 -25.66 -0.20 -0.53
C HIS A 208 -24.84 0.25 0.67
N VAL A 209 -24.46 1.52 0.75
CA VAL A 209 -23.79 2.02 1.94
C VAL A 209 -24.86 2.47 2.95
N ALA A 210 -25.39 1.52 3.69
CA ALA A 210 -26.20 1.79 4.86
C ALA A 210 -25.28 2.05 6.06
N GLY A 211 -25.45 3.19 6.72
CA GLY A 211 -24.75 3.54 7.95
C GLY A 211 -24.25 4.98 7.96
N GLU A 212 -24.04 5.52 9.15
CA GLU A 212 -23.35 6.78 9.35
C GLU A 212 -21.85 6.55 9.07
N LEU A 213 -21.26 7.37 8.17
CA LEU A 213 -19.83 7.36 7.97
C LEU A 213 -19.15 8.00 9.17
N ALA A 214 -18.10 7.35 9.69
CA ALA A 214 -17.27 7.94 10.73
C ALA A 214 -16.53 9.16 10.16
N GLY A 215 -16.72 10.33 10.77
CA GLY A 215 -16.00 11.55 10.41
C GLY A 215 -16.54 12.30 9.18
N GLU A 216 -15.70 13.16 8.62
CA GLU A 216 -16.01 14.04 7.47
C GLU A 216 -15.86 13.35 6.08
N LEU A 217 -16.07 12.04 5.99
CA LEU A 217 -15.91 11.32 4.72
C LEU A 217 -17.03 11.65 3.73
N ASP A 218 -16.64 11.95 2.49
CA ASP A 218 -17.59 12.14 1.38
C ASP A 218 -17.98 10.76 0.81
N ARG A 219 -19.25 10.38 0.97
CA ARG A 219 -19.80 9.11 0.44
C ARG A 219 -19.56 8.91 -1.06
N ASP A 220 -19.56 9.99 -1.82
CA ASP A 220 -19.32 9.96 -3.27
C ASP A 220 -17.87 9.62 -3.63
N LEU A 221 -16.94 9.76 -2.68
CA LEU A 221 -15.53 9.45 -2.81
C LEU A 221 -15.14 8.13 -2.16
N CYS A 222 -16.07 7.48 -1.43
CA CYS A 222 -15.86 6.17 -0.84
C CYS A 222 -15.97 5.04 -1.87
N PHE A 223 -15.31 3.92 -1.59
CA PHE A 223 -15.26 2.74 -2.47
C PHE A 223 -16.09 1.60 -1.89
N SER A 224 -16.51 0.67 -2.76
CA SER A 224 -17.12 -0.61 -2.39
C SER A 224 -16.82 -1.62 -3.47
N PHE A 225 -16.32 -2.79 -3.07
CA PHE A 225 -15.90 -3.86 -3.97
C PHE A 225 -16.58 -5.20 -3.68
N SER A 226 -17.30 -5.36 -2.56
CA SER A 226 -17.96 -6.62 -2.18
C SER A 226 -18.96 -7.12 -3.24
N GLY A 227 -19.63 -6.22 -3.94
CA GLY A 227 -20.54 -6.54 -5.04
C GLY A 227 -19.86 -7.12 -6.28
N LEU A 228 -18.57 -6.82 -6.50
CA LEU A 228 -17.79 -7.35 -7.62
C LEU A 228 -17.57 -8.87 -7.48
N LYS A 229 -17.15 -9.32 -6.30
CA LYS A 229 -17.00 -10.76 -6.01
C LYS A 229 -18.29 -11.52 -6.28
N THR A 230 -19.40 -11.01 -5.77
CA THR A 230 -20.73 -11.63 -5.93
C THR A 230 -21.16 -11.67 -7.40
N SER A 231 -20.93 -10.59 -8.15
CA SER A 231 -21.24 -10.53 -9.58
C SER A 231 -20.40 -11.53 -10.38
N LEU A 232 -19.12 -11.67 -10.08
CA LEU A 232 -18.24 -12.67 -10.70
C LEU A 232 -18.72 -14.09 -10.37
N LEU A 233 -19.07 -14.36 -9.12
CA LEU A 233 -19.56 -15.67 -8.69
C LEU A 233 -20.83 -16.09 -9.46
N TYR A 234 -21.81 -15.19 -9.62
CA TYR A 234 -23.02 -15.48 -10.39
C TYR A 234 -22.70 -15.66 -11.87
N TYR A 235 -21.84 -14.80 -12.44
CA TYR A 235 -21.43 -14.95 -13.84
C TYR A 235 -20.81 -16.35 -14.10
N LEU A 236 -19.93 -16.83 -13.21
CA LEU A 236 -19.33 -18.16 -13.33
C LEU A 236 -20.32 -19.30 -13.17
N LYS A 237 -21.35 -19.15 -12.33
CA LYS A 237 -22.45 -20.14 -12.22
C LYS A 237 -23.26 -20.23 -13.48
N ASP A 238 -23.56 -19.10 -14.12
CA ASP A 238 -24.34 -19.03 -15.35
C ASP A 238 -23.51 -19.42 -16.59
N ASN A 239 -22.17 -19.41 -16.48
CA ASN A 239 -21.24 -19.73 -17.56
C ASN A 239 -20.15 -20.71 -17.07
N PRO A 240 -20.50 -21.96 -16.72
CA PRO A 240 -19.58 -22.91 -16.08
C PRO A 240 -18.35 -23.24 -16.95
N ASP A 241 -18.49 -23.24 -18.27
CA ASP A 241 -17.43 -23.59 -19.21
C ASP A 241 -16.42 -22.46 -19.45
N VAL A 242 -16.65 -21.25 -18.90
CA VAL A 242 -15.86 -20.05 -19.23
C VAL A 242 -14.39 -20.18 -18.82
N LEU A 243 -14.10 -20.98 -17.81
CA LEU A 243 -12.72 -21.24 -17.37
C LEU A 243 -11.93 -22.16 -18.32
N GLU A 244 -12.64 -22.94 -19.16
CA GLU A 244 -12.06 -23.97 -20.03
C GLU A 244 -12.17 -23.63 -21.52
N ASN A 245 -13.11 -22.77 -21.92
CA ASN A 245 -13.40 -22.44 -23.32
C ASN A 245 -12.52 -21.32 -23.93
N GLY A 246 -11.41 -20.97 -23.28
CA GLY A 246 -10.47 -19.93 -23.74
C GLY A 246 -10.91 -18.48 -23.44
N ARG A 247 -12.03 -18.27 -22.74
CA ARG A 247 -12.54 -16.94 -22.36
C ARG A 247 -12.05 -16.43 -21.00
N LEU A 248 -11.28 -17.22 -20.27
CA LEU A 248 -10.74 -16.84 -18.96
C LEU A 248 -10.02 -15.49 -19.00
N LYS A 249 -9.21 -15.23 -20.05
CA LYS A 249 -8.50 -13.95 -20.20
C LYS A 249 -9.45 -12.76 -20.34
N ASP A 250 -10.57 -12.94 -21.04
CA ASP A 250 -11.55 -11.88 -21.30
C ASP A 250 -12.32 -11.56 -20.00
N VAL A 251 -12.67 -12.60 -19.22
CA VAL A 251 -13.31 -12.43 -17.89
C VAL A 251 -12.34 -11.76 -16.91
N ALA A 252 -11.09 -12.20 -16.87
CA ALA A 252 -10.06 -11.59 -16.00
C ALA A 252 -9.82 -10.12 -16.37
N ALA A 253 -9.75 -9.79 -17.67
CA ALA A 253 -9.62 -8.42 -18.16
C ALA A 253 -10.83 -7.55 -17.76
N SER A 254 -12.04 -8.07 -17.95
CA SER A 254 -13.27 -7.35 -17.61
C SER A 254 -13.40 -7.12 -16.10
N TYR A 255 -12.99 -8.11 -15.27
CA TYR A 255 -13.01 -7.99 -13.82
C TYR A 255 -12.00 -6.95 -13.32
N GLN A 256 -10.75 -7.04 -13.81
CA GLN A 256 -9.71 -6.06 -13.53
C GLN A 256 -10.14 -4.64 -13.92
N GLU A 257 -10.72 -4.50 -15.12
CA GLU A 257 -11.20 -3.22 -15.63
C GLU A 257 -12.28 -2.63 -14.72
N ALA A 258 -13.21 -3.45 -14.20
CA ALA A 258 -14.26 -2.99 -13.29
C ALA A 258 -13.71 -2.48 -11.95
N VAL A 259 -12.70 -3.15 -11.39
CA VAL A 259 -12.01 -2.69 -10.17
C VAL A 259 -11.37 -1.32 -10.43
N PHE A 260 -10.62 -1.18 -11.52
CA PHE A 260 -9.90 0.06 -11.81
C PHE A 260 -10.83 1.21 -12.22
N ASP A 261 -11.89 0.92 -12.95
CA ASP A 261 -12.92 1.93 -13.25
C ASP A 261 -13.58 2.46 -11.98
N ALA A 262 -13.82 1.60 -10.99
CA ALA A 262 -14.35 2.02 -9.70
C ALA A 262 -13.40 2.98 -8.97
N LEU A 263 -12.09 2.70 -9.02
CA LEU A 263 -11.05 3.56 -8.44
C LEU A 263 -10.99 4.92 -9.17
N LEU A 264 -10.85 4.89 -10.50
CA LEU A 264 -10.69 6.10 -11.31
C LEU A 264 -11.93 7.01 -11.26
N LEU A 265 -13.13 6.42 -11.15
CA LEU A 265 -14.36 7.22 -11.02
C LEU A 265 -14.34 8.10 -9.78
N ARG A 266 -13.85 7.60 -8.64
CA ARG A 266 -13.76 8.37 -7.38
C ARG A 266 -12.63 9.37 -7.44
N LEU A 267 -11.47 8.98 -7.97
CA LEU A 267 -10.36 9.90 -8.17
C LEU A 267 -10.77 11.07 -9.09
N LYS A 268 -11.46 10.80 -10.19
CA LYS A 268 -11.97 11.84 -11.10
C LYS A 268 -12.90 12.82 -10.39
N ARG A 269 -13.86 12.30 -9.60
CA ARG A 269 -14.76 13.15 -8.80
C ARG A 269 -14.01 13.99 -7.78
N ALA A 270 -12.98 13.42 -7.15
CA ALA A 270 -12.18 14.17 -6.19
C ALA A 270 -11.39 15.29 -6.86
N VAL A 271 -10.79 15.03 -8.03
CA VAL A 271 -10.11 16.06 -8.84
C VAL A 271 -11.08 17.20 -9.22
N ASP A 272 -12.33 16.86 -9.60
CA ASP A 272 -13.35 17.86 -9.96
C ASP A 272 -13.76 18.75 -8.76
N ARG A 273 -13.65 18.23 -7.52
CA ARG A 273 -14.07 18.93 -6.28
C ARG A 273 -12.92 19.60 -5.53
N HIS A 274 -11.71 19.10 -5.71
CA HIS A 274 -10.54 19.57 -4.96
C HIS A 274 -9.43 19.97 -5.93
N PRO A 275 -9.24 21.26 -6.18
CA PRO A 275 -8.14 21.74 -7.03
C PRO A 275 -6.79 21.29 -6.48
N VAL A 276 -5.99 20.60 -7.33
CA VAL A 276 -4.67 20.07 -7.01
C VAL A 276 -3.74 20.20 -8.21
N ALA A 277 -2.43 20.20 -7.96
CA ALA A 277 -1.42 20.25 -9.01
C ALA A 277 -1.07 18.86 -9.56
N ALA A 278 -1.26 17.82 -8.75
CA ALA A 278 -0.84 16.47 -9.10
C ALA A 278 -1.81 15.41 -8.57
N VAL A 279 -1.73 14.23 -9.18
CA VAL A 279 -2.34 12.99 -8.69
C VAL A 279 -1.24 11.95 -8.51
N GLY A 280 -1.40 11.09 -7.49
CA GLY A 280 -0.46 10.01 -7.21
C GLY A 280 -1.17 8.68 -6.97
N CYS A 281 -0.38 7.60 -7.00
CA CYS A 281 -0.86 6.27 -6.65
C CYS A 281 0.22 5.48 -5.90
N VAL A 282 -0.17 4.87 -4.77
CA VAL A 282 0.71 4.08 -3.89
C VAL A 282 0.05 2.75 -3.49
N GLY A 283 0.82 1.86 -2.89
CA GLY A 283 0.38 0.53 -2.47
C GLY A 283 0.62 -0.54 -3.53
N GLY A 284 0.51 -1.82 -3.15
CA GLY A 284 0.88 -2.95 -4.00
C GLY A 284 0.12 -3.01 -5.35
N VAL A 285 -1.15 -2.62 -5.38
CA VAL A 285 -1.97 -2.57 -6.60
C VAL A 285 -1.50 -1.48 -7.57
N ALA A 286 -0.81 -0.44 -7.10
CA ALA A 286 -0.22 0.61 -7.94
C ALA A 286 0.90 0.10 -8.87
N ARG A 287 1.37 -1.14 -8.71
CA ARG A 287 2.29 -1.81 -9.64
C ARG A 287 1.62 -2.25 -10.94
N ASN A 288 0.30 -2.44 -10.93
CA ASN A 288 -0.45 -2.95 -12.08
C ASN A 288 -0.36 -1.97 -13.27
N ARG A 289 0.12 -2.48 -14.41
CA ARG A 289 0.34 -1.67 -15.64
C ARG A 289 -0.96 -1.05 -16.14
N ARG A 290 -2.07 -1.83 -16.16
CA ARG A 290 -3.36 -1.31 -16.63
C ARG A 290 -3.86 -0.15 -15.77
N LEU A 291 -3.66 -0.21 -14.44
CA LEU A 291 -4.01 0.92 -13.56
C LEU A 291 -3.14 2.14 -13.87
N ARG A 292 -1.83 1.96 -14.07
CA ARG A 292 -0.89 3.04 -14.43
C ARG A 292 -1.28 3.70 -15.73
N ASP A 293 -1.56 2.92 -16.79
CA ASP A 293 -2.00 3.44 -18.10
C ASP A 293 -3.29 4.28 -17.96
N LYS A 294 -4.23 3.84 -17.11
CA LYS A 294 -5.48 4.58 -16.87
C LYS A 294 -5.24 5.87 -16.09
N LEU A 295 -4.32 5.86 -15.13
CA LEU A 295 -3.94 7.06 -14.37
C LEU A 295 -3.21 8.08 -15.24
N GLU A 296 -2.31 7.63 -16.13
CA GLU A 296 -1.63 8.50 -17.11
C GLU A 296 -2.63 9.21 -18.02
N ARG A 297 -3.60 8.45 -18.54
CA ARG A 297 -4.67 9.03 -19.37
C ARG A 297 -5.47 10.08 -18.59
N LEU A 298 -5.92 9.76 -17.36
CA LEU A 298 -6.70 10.67 -16.53
C LEU A 298 -5.90 11.95 -16.23
N ALA A 299 -4.64 11.82 -15.85
CA ALA A 299 -3.78 12.96 -15.55
C ALA A 299 -3.57 13.85 -16.80
N GLY A 300 -3.31 13.24 -17.97
CA GLY A 300 -3.19 13.96 -19.23
C GLY A 300 -4.47 14.69 -19.64
N GLU A 301 -5.64 14.04 -19.53
CA GLU A 301 -6.95 14.65 -19.81
C GLU A 301 -7.27 15.85 -18.90
N ARG A 302 -6.68 15.90 -17.71
CA ARG A 302 -6.93 16.93 -16.70
C ARG A 302 -5.79 17.95 -16.58
N GLY A 303 -4.72 17.83 -17.36
CA GLY A 303 -3.54 18.66 -17.25
C GLY A 303 -2.82 18.57 -15.91
N LEU A 304 -2.90 17.42 -15.22
CA LEU A 304 -2.31 17.18 -13.92
C LEU A 304 -0.96 16.46 -14.05
N ARG A 305 -0.05 16.74 -13.14
CA ARG A 305 1.17 15.93 -13.00
C ARG A 305 0.83 14.58 -12.38
N LEU A 306 1.31 13.49 -12.98
CA LEU A 306 1.22 12.15 -12.39
C LEU A 306 2.49 11.83 -11.61
N VAL A 307 2.33 11.39 -10.36
CA VAL A 307 3.41 10.93 -9.50
C VAL A 307 3.11 9.49 -9.07
N LEU A 308 3.94 8.56 -9.50
CA LEU A 308 3.77 7.15 -9.15
C LEU A 308 4.96 6.68 -8.33
N ALA A 309 4.67 5.95 -7.25
CA ALA A 309 5.74 5.26 -6.53
C ALA A 309 6.47 4.28 -7.49
N ARG A 310 7.78 4.17 -7.33
CA ARG A 310 8.56 3.16 -8.05
C ARG A 310 8.09 1.76 -7.65
N PRO A 311 8.11 0.79 -8.58
CA PRO A 311 7.59 -0.56 -8.30
C PRO A 311 8.17 -1.22 -7.05
N GLU A 312 9.46 -0.96 -6.76
CA GLU A 312 10.16 -1.48 -5.58
C GLU A 312 9.69 -0.88 -4.25
N PHE A 313 9.02 0.30 -4.28
CA PHE A 313 8.49 0.98 -3.09
C PHE A 313 6.96 0.95 -2.98
N CYS A 314 6.29 0.22 -3.88
CA CYS A 314 4.83 0.11 -3.85
C CYS A 314 4.31 -0.88 -2.80
N THR A 315 5.05 -1.97 -2.54
CA THR A 315 4.71 -2.95 -1.49
C THR A 315 5.33 -2.55 -0.17
N ASP A 316 4.96 -3.23 0.92
CA ASP A 316 5.51 -2.98 2.25
C ASP A 316 7.03 -3.14 2.23
N ASN A 317 7.72 -2.11 2.68
CA ASN A 317 9.18 -2.05 2.69
C ASN A 317 9.69 -1.04 3.72
N ALA A 318 10.89 -1.26 4.24
CA ALA A 318 11.45 -0.40 5.27
C ALA A 318 12.07 0.90 4.73
N ALA A 319 12.30 1.00 3.42
CA ALA A 319 12.83 2.26 2.85
C ALA A 319 11.82 3.40 3.01
N MET A 320 10.52 3.14 2.84
CA MET A 320 9.49 4.16 3.06
C MET A 320 9.43 4.61 4.53
N ILE A 321 9.69 3.69 5.48
CA ILE A 321 9.72 3.96 6.92
C ILE A 321 10.92 4.85 7.28
N ALA A 322 12.13 4.44 6.83
CA ALA A 322 13.35 5.19 7.08
C ALA A 322 13.33 6.57 6.42
N ALA A 323 12.78 6.66 5.21
CA ALA A 323 12.69 7.90 4.47
C ALA A 323 11.75 8.91 5.13
N LEU A 324 10.53 8.49 5.48
CA LEU A 324 9.59 9.35 6.19
C LEU A 324 10.15 9.81 7.52
N ALA A 325 10.84 8.93 8.27
CA ALA A 325 11.49 9.28 9.53
C ALA A 325 12.59 10.35 9.38
N GLY A 326 13.22 10.43 8.21
CA GLY A 326 14.20 11.46 7.88
C GLY A 326 13.62 12.72 7.21
N ALA A 327 12.31 12.73 6.92
CA ALA A 327 11.67 13.79 6.16
C ALA A 327 11.32 15.00 7.03
N PRO A 328 11.60 16.23 6.57
CA PRO A 328 11.11 17.45 7.24
C PRO A 328 9.57 17.48 7.27
N GLY A 329 9.01 17.84 8.42
CA GLY A 329 7.54 18.00 8.59
C GLY A 329 6.75 16.72 8.77
N SER A 330 7.39 15.54 8.78
CA SER A 330 6.73 14.25 9.06
C SER A 330 6.17 14.19 10.49
N LEU A 331 5.07 13.44 10.67
CA LEU A 331 4.42 13.21 11.98
C LEU A 331 5.07 12.05 12.73
N VAL A 332 6.40 12.00 12.74
CA VAL A 332 7.13 10.91 13.38
C VAL A 332 7.07 11.05 14.89
N ARG A 333 6.61 10.00 15.57
CA ARG A 333 6.62 9.93 17.02
C ARG A 333 8.03 9.67 17.51
N LYS A 334 8.60 10.61 18.25
CA LYS A 334 9.84 10.35 19.00
C LYS A 334 9.53 9.32 20.07
N GLY A 335 10.07 8.11 19.88
CA GLY A 335 9.88 7.00 20.81
C GLY A 335 10.82 7.11 21.98
N ASP A 336 10.28 6.88 23.14
CA ASP A 336 11.01 6.42 24.32
C ASP A 336 10.71 4.92 24.52
N SER A 337 11.14 4.36 25.65
CA SER A 337 10.83 2.97 26.03
C SER A 337 9.32 2.68 26.10
N ASN A 338 8.47 3.72 26.20
CA ASN A 338 7.03 3.61 26.43
C ASN A 338 6.19 3.61 25.13
N ILE A 339 6.82 3.82 23.96
CA ILE A 339 6.07 3.65 22.69
C ILE A 339 5.54 2.22 22.58
N ASP A 340 4.26 2.07 22.25
CA ASP A 340 3.61 0.78 22.05
C ASP A 340 2.93 0.70 20.70
N VAL A 341 2.61 -0.54 20.28
CA VAL A 341 1.93 -0.78 19.00
C VAL A 341 0.53 -0.21 19.01
N GLN A 342 0.12 0.33 17.87
CA GLN A 342 -1.23 0.86 17.65
C GLN A 342 -1.80 0.24 16.37
N PRO A 343 -2.44 -0.96 16.46
CA PRO A 343 -2.95 -1.68 15.29
C PRO A 343 -3.94 -0.88 14.43
N ASP A 344 -4.70 0.00 15.07
CA ASP A 344 -5.74 0.83 14.44
C ASP A 344 -5.32 2.30 14.30
N LEU A 345 -4.01 2.57 14.23
CA LEU A 345 -3.49 3.94 14.13
C LEU A 345 -4.04 4.66 12.89
N VAL A 346 -4.64 5.82 13.12
CA VAL A 346 -5.22 6.63 12.05
C VAL A 346 -4.15 7.51 11.39
N LEU A 347 -4.27 7.72 10.09
CA LEU A 347 -3.42 8.66 9.35
C LEU A 347 -3.62 10.10 9.88
N GLY A 348 -2.51 10.82 10.04
CA GLY A 348 -2.53 12.22 10.50
C GLY A 348 -2.46 12.36 12.03
N LEU A 349 -2.33 11.26 12.76
CA LEU A 349 -2.03 11.25 14.18
C LEU A 349 -0.59 10.76 14.42
N PRO A 350 0.17 11.43 15.31
CA PRO A 350 1.53 11.02 15.67
C PRO A 350 1.53 9.80 16.61
#